data_b7d3d7164502e87892eb2f072516931a
#
_entry.id   b7d3d7164502e87892eb2f072516931a
#
_cell.length_a   1.000
_cell.length_b   1.000
_cell.length_c   1.000
_cell.angle_alpha   90.00
_cell.angle_beta   90.00
_cell.angle_gamma   90.00
#
_symmetry.space_group_name_H-M   'P 1'
#
loop_
_entity.id
_entity.type
_entity.pdbx_description
1 polymer ?
#
loop_
_entity_poly.entity_id
_entity_poly.type
_entity_poly.pdbx_seq_one_letter_code
_entity_poly.pdbx_strand_id
1 'polypeptide(L)'
;MGPAIDRKADMAAIMTALEPNDVLFIDEIHRLNRSIEELLYPAMEDGCIDIVIGQGPGAHSIRLDLAPFTLVGATTRTGLLTTPLRDRFGITHRLEHYRPEEIEQIVRRSAGILAVEIDEGGCSEIARRSRGTPRVANRILRRVRDFAQVRHDGVISHEIASEALELFEVDDLGLERIDREILRRVAETFAGGPVGLSTLAVAIGEEPDTLEDVYEPYLLQMGLLQRTPRGRVVTNAAYKHLGLTVPDRDPRLF
;
A
#
# COMPACT_ATOMS: atom_id res chain seq x y z
N MET A 1 7.57 -4.74 10.35
CA MET A 1 6.72 -4.45 11.50
C MET A 1 6.61 -2.95 11.65
N GLY A 2 5.47 -2.37 11.34
CA GLY A 2 5.09 -1.05 11.85
C GLY A 2 4.44 -1.24 13.20
N PRO A 3 4.14 -0.30 13.92
CA PRO A 3 4.60 0.51 15.01
C PRO A 3 4.55 -0.22 16.35
N ALA A 4 5.48 -1.16 16.60
CA ALA A 4 5.71 -1.69 17.95
C ALA A 4 6.82 -0.93 18.69
N ILE A 5 7.42 0.09 18.05
CA ILE A 5 8.51 0.88 18.65
C ILE A 5 7.96 2.27 19.00
N ASP A 6 7.28 2.35 20.13
CA ASP A 6 6.74 3.62 20.62
C ASP A 6 7.70 4.37 21.55
N ARG A 7 8.75 3.69 22.03
CA ARG A 7 9.67 4.26 23.04
C ARG A 7 11.07 4.42 22.47
N LYS A 8 11.68 5.57 22.76
CA LYS A 8 13.08 5.85 22.44
C LYS A 8 14.05 4.75 22.96
N ALA A 9 13.76 4.21 24.14
CA ALA A 9 14.54 3.14 24.77
C ALA A 9 14.52 1.83 23.97
N ASP A 10 13.39 1.47 23.38
CA ASP A 10 13.25 0.22 22.60
C ASP A 10 14.07 0.32 21.31
N MET A 11 14.01 1.47 20.63
CA MET A 11 14.84 1.73 19.45
C MET A 11 16.33 1.71 19.80
N ALA A 12 16.73 2.35 20.90
CA ALA A 12 18.10 2.36 21.35
C ALA A 12 18.61 0.93 21.65
N ALA A 13 17.79 0.09 22.30
CA ALA A 13 18.14 -1.30 22.57
C ALA A 13 18.34 -2.12 21.27
N ILE A 14 17.46 -1.92 20.28
CA ILE A 14 17.61 -2.56 18.97
C ILE A 14 18.93 -2.13 18.30
N MET A 15 19.19 -0.82 18.28
CA MET A 15 20.37 -0.29 17.60
C MET A 15 21.69 -0.69 18.26
N THR A 16 21.72 -0.77 19.59
CA THR A 16 22.93 -1.22 20.33
C THR A 16 23.16 -2.72 20.23
N ALA A 17 22.17 -3.51 19.82
CA ALA A 17 22.29 -4.94 19.57
C ALA A 17 22.72 -5.31 18.15
N LEU A 18 22.83 -4.32 17.24
CA LEU A 18 23.26 -4.56 15.87
C LEU A 18 24.73 -4.94 15.81
N GLU A 19 25.05 -5.90 14.96
CA GLU A 19 26.40 -6.32 14.61
C GLU A 19 26.91 -5.59 13.35
N PRO A 20 28.22 -5.59 13.09
CA PRO A 20 28.76 -4.97 11.88
C PRO A 20 28.16 -5.55 10.59
N ASN A 21 27.68 -4.67 9.70
CA ASN A 21 27.00 -4.96 8.44
C ASN A 21 25.57 -5.48 8.56
N ASP A 22 24.96 -5.40 9.71
CA ASP A 22 23.53 -5.67 9.87
C ASP A 22 22.68 -4.67 9.10
N VAL A 23 21.44 -5.07 8.81
CA VAL A 23 20.44 -4.24 8.17
C VAL A 23 19.26 -4.00 9.12
N LEU A 24 19.07 -2.74 9.50
CA LEU A 24 17.88 -2.33 10.23
C LEU A 24 16.81 -1.88 9.23
N PHE A 25 15.75 -2.69 9.08
CA PHE A 25 14.60 -2.38 8.23
C PHE A 25 13.45 -1.81 9.05
N ILE A 26 13.02 -0.59 8.71
CA ILE A 26 11.87 0.07 9.33
C ILE A 26 10.76 0.22 8.28
N ASP A 27 9.68 -0.54 8.46
CA ASP A 27 8.48 -0.42 7.62
C ASP A 27 7.60 0.73 8.11
N GLU A 28 6.97 1.45 7.18
CA GLU A 28 6.14 2.64 7.43
C GLU A 28 6.87 3.68 8.30
N ILE A 29 8.12 3.96 7.96
CA ILE A 29 9.02 4.84 8.74
C ILE A 29 8.42 6.22 9.04
N HIS A 30 7.47 6.70 8.24
CA HIS A 30 6.74 7.96 8.48
C HIS A 30 5.87 7.95 9.75
N ARG A 31 5.64 6.76 10.35
CA ARG A 31 4.88 6.62 11.60
C ARG A 31 5.74 6.72 12.84
N LEU A 32 7.04 6.83 12.71
CA LEU A 32 7.92 7.05 13.85
C LEU A 32 7.57 8.37 14.53
N ASN A 33 7.55 8.34 15.87
CA ASN A 33 7.41 9.59 16.61
C ASN A 33 8.72 10.39 16.55
N ARG A 34 8.61 11.71 16.74
CA ARG A 34 9.72 12.63 16.61
C ARG A 34 10.92 12.29 17.51
N SER A 35 10.68 11.75 18.70
CA SER A 35 11.75 11.40 19.64
C SER A 35 12.59 10.22 19.15
N ILE A 36 12.00 9.32 18.36
CA ILE A 36 12.72 8.21 17.72
C ILE A 36 13.46 8.69 16.48
N GLU A 37 12.86 9.58 15.68
CA GLU A 37 13.56 10.21 14.56
C GLU A 37 14.83 10.95 15.04
N GLU A 38 14.73 11.72 16.13
CA GLU A 38 15.87 12.43 16.72
C GLU A 38 16.98 11.51 17.22
N LEU A 39 16.67 10.25 17.55
CA LEU A 39 17.67 9.23 17.88
C LEU A 39 18.36 8.68 16.63
N LEU A 40 17.61 8.56 15.51
CA LEU A 40 18.17 8.06 14.26
C LEU A 40 19.17 9.04 13.62
N TYR A 41 19.03 10.34 13.83
CA TYR A 41 19.91 11.32 13.19
C TYR A 41 21.40 11.10 13.50
N PRO A 42 21.86 11.10 14.78
CA PRO A 42 23.25 10.83 15.09
C PRO A 42 23.67 9.40 14.74
N ALA A 43 22.75 8.45 14.79
CA ALA A 43 23.03 7.08 14.37
C ALA A 43 23.37 6.97 12.88
N MET A 44 22.70 7.74 12.02
CA MET A 44 22.94 7.76 10.57
C MET A 44 24.16 8.60 10.18
N GLU A 45 24.43 9.67 10.92
CA GLU A 45 25.53 10.61 10.58
C GLU A 45 26.85 10.21 11.25
N ASP A 46 26.79 9.94 12.55
CA ASP A 46 27.99 9.78 13.40
C ASP A 46 28.23 8.32 13.85
N GLY A 47 27.29 7.39 13.56
CA GLY A 47 27.37 6.01 14.03
C GLY A 47 27.26 5.89 15.57
N CYS A 48 26.50 6.76 16.21
CA CYS A 48 26.34 6.76 17.66
C CYS A 48 24.91 7.19 18.06
N ILE A 49 24.55 6.94 19.31
CA ILE A 49 23.31 7.43 19.94
C ILE A 49 23.61 8.06 21.30
N ASP A 50 22.82 9.09 21.65
CA ASP A 50 22.87 9.72 22.96
C ASP A 50 21.67 9.27 23.80
N ILE A 51 21.96 8.65 24.95
CA ILE A 51 20.94 8.16 25.90
C ILE A 51 21.04 8.99 27.16
N VAL A 52 19.89 9.56 27.58
CA VAL A 52 19.80 10.29 28.85
C VAL A 52 19.47 9.30 29.98
N ILE A 53 20.36 9.23 30.96
CA ILE A 53 20.19 8.41 32.16
C ILE A 53 19.92 9.32 33.36
N GLY A 54 18.91 8.95 34.16
CA GLY A 54 18.46 9.71 35.31
C GLY A 54 17.29 10.64 35.00
N GLN A 55 16.82 11.37 36.06
CA GLN A 55 15.76 12.34 35.96
C GLN A 55 16.14 13.63 36.72
N GLY A 56 15.60 14.75 36.28
CA GLY A 56 15.83 16.05 36.88
C GLY A 56 17.26 16.58 36.72
N PRO A 57 17.74 17.44 37.65
CA PRO A 57 19.04 18.13 37.52
C PRO A 57 20.27 17.21 37.51
N GLY A 58 20.10 15.93 37.92
CA GLY A 58 21.17 14.91 37.93
C GLY A 58 21.18 14.02 36.66
N ALA A 59 20.32 14.30 35.67
CA ALA A 59 20.34 13.56 34.40
C ALA A 59 21.61 13.88 33.61
N HIS A 60 22.25 12.84 33.07
CA HIS A 60 23.43 12.99 32.20
C HIS A 60 23.23 12.16 30.94
N SER A 61 23.81 12.65 29.84
CA SER A 61 23.78 11.95 28.56
C SER A 61 25.03 11.03 28.47
N ILE A 62 24.79 9.80 28.05
CA ILE A 62 25.85 8.85 27.70
C ILE A 62 25.78 8.63 26.18
N ARG A 63 26.92 8.82 25.52
CA ARG A 63 27.10 8.52 24.11
C ARG A 63 27.49 7.05 23.96
N LEU A 64 26.80 6.31 23.11
CA LEU A 64 27.06 4.92 22.78
C LEU A 64 27.40 4.82 21.30
N ASP A 65 28.56 4.28 21.00
CA ASP A 65 28.98 3.99 19.63
C ASP A 65 28.21 2.76 19.12
N LEU A 66 27.78 2.80 17.86
CA LEU A 66 27.08 1.72 17.17
C LEU A 66 28.03 0.99 16.21
N ALA A 67 27.81 -0.30 16.05
CA ALA A 67 28.44 -1.03 14.96
C ALA A 67 27.98 -0.46 13.61
N PRO A 68 28.82 -0.44 12.56
CA PRO A 68 28.41 0.00 11.23
C PRO A 68 27.25 -0.86 10.71
N PHE A 69 26.12 -0.23 10.39
CA PHE A 69 24.91 -0.89 9.91
C PHE A 69 24.30 -0.14 8.73
N THR A 70 23.36 -0.79 8.05
CA THR A 70 22.58 -0.17 6.98
C THR A 70 21.15 0.07 7.44
N LEU A 71 20.69 1.32 7.40
CA LEU A 71 19.27 1.66 7.64
C LEU A 71 18.49 1.62 6.33
N VAL A 72 17.43 0.83 6.29
CA VAL A 72 16.47 0.78 5.19
C VAL A 72 15.09 1.20 5.70
N GLY A 73 14.57 2.31 5.18
CA GLY A 73 13.21 2.79 5.49
C GLY A 73 12.26 2.54 4.33
N ALA A 74 11.08 2.00 4.59
CA ALA A 74 9.98 1.91 3.63
C ALA A 74 8.83 2.81 4.07
N THR A 75 8.15 3.45 3.10
CA THR A 75 6.99 4.29 3.37
C THR A 75 6.06 4.35 2.17
N THR A 76 4.76 4.38 2.44
CA THR A 76 3.72 4.68 1.44
C THR A 76 3.50 6.19 1.29
N ARG A 77 3.95 7.01 2.25
CA ARG A 77 3.70 8.46 2.35
C ARG A 77 5.00 9.24 2.50
N THR A 78 5.77 9.37 1.43
CA THR A 78 7.05 10.13 1.46
C THR A 78 6.90 11.58 1.89
N GLY A 79 5.75 12.21 1.62
CA GLY A 79 5.44 13.58 2.03
C GLY A 79 5.28 13.77 3.54
N LEU A 80 5.09 12.70 4.32
CA LEU A 80 5.01 12.76 5.79
C LEU A 80 6.37 12.59 6.47
N LEU A 81 7.42 12.20 5.73
CA LEU A 81 8.78 12.17 6.28
C LEU A 81 9.25 13.58 6.54
N THR A 82 9.82 13.79 7.72
CA THR A 82 10.47 15.07 8.02
C THR A 82 11.64 15.31 7.07
N THR A 83 11.85 16.55 6.67
CA THR A 83 12.97 16.92 5.80
C THR A 83 14.32 16.47 6.38
N PRO A 84 14.60 16.65 7.70
CA PRO A 84 15.85 16.17 8.29
C PRO A 84 16.06 14.65 8.16
N LEU A 85 15.02 13.84 8.33
CA LEU A 85 15.14 12.38 8.18
C LEU A 85 15.37 11.99 6.71
N ARG A 86 14.57 12.57 5.81
CA ARG A 86 14.67 12.28 4.37
C ARG A 86 16.04 12.60 3.79
N ASP A 87 16.62 13.75 4.17
CA ASP A 87 17.88 14.24 3.62
C ASP A 87 19.10 13.39 4.09
N ARG A 88 18.92 12.57 5.13
CA ARG A 88 19.95 11.63 5.62
C ARG A 88 19.98 10.30 4.89
N PHE A 89 18.94 9.98 4.11
CA PHE A 89 18.99 8.81 3.23
C PHE A 89 19.79 9.14 1.96
N GLY A 90 20.92 8.45 1.77
CA GLY A 90 21.78 8.65 0.60
C GLY A 90 21.17 8.11 -0.70
N ILE A 91 20.24 7.17 -0.60
CA ILE A 91 19.59 6.51 -1.74
C ILE A 91 18.07 6.50 -1.50
N THR A 92 17.33 6.98 -2.49
CA THR A 92 15.87 6.94 -2.47
C THR A 92 15.35 6.33 -3.75
N HIS A 93 14.52 5.29 -3.63
CA HIS A 93 13.86 4.64 -4.75
C HIS A 93 12.35 4.75 -4.61
N ARG A 94 11.69 5.02 -5.73
CA ARG A 94 10.24 4.90 -5.85
C ARG A 94 9.93 3.57 -6.51
N LEU A 95 9.17 2.71 -5.82
CA LEU A 95 8.66 1.47 -6.38
C LEU A 95 7.41 1.76 -7.21
N GLU A 96 7.40 1.29 -8.44
CA GLU A 96 6.26 1.39 -9.35
C GLU A 96 5.46 0.08 -9.34
N HIS A 97 4.22 0.14 -9.85
CA HIS A 97 3.44 -1.07 -10.06
C HIS A 97 4.10 -1.94 -11.13
N TYR A 98 4.03 -3.23 -10.92
CA TYR A 98 4.50 -4.21 -11.89
C TYR A 98 3.59 -4.24 -13.12
N ARG A 99 4.18 -4.49 -14.28
CA ARG A 99 3.41 -4.76 -15.50
C ARG A 99 2.74 -6.13 -15.42
N PRO A 100 1.67 -6.37 -16.18
CA PRO A 100 0.97 -7.66 -16.17
C PRO A 100 1.92 -8.86 -16.40
N GLU A 101 2.85 -8.75 -17.34
CA GLU A 101 3.80 -9.81 -17.68
C GLU A 101 4.78 -10.13 -16.53
N GLU A 102 5.11 -9.15 -15.73
CA GLU A 102 5.95 -9.32 -14.53
C GLU A 102 5.15 -10.00 -13.41
N ILE A 103 3.88 -9.62 -13.26
CA ILE A 103 2.97 -10.29 -12.31
C ILE A 103 2.71 -11.74 -12.72
N GLU A 104 2.55 -12.06 -14.01
CA GLU A 104 2.42 -13.45 -14.48
C GLU A 104 3.59 -14.33 -14.02
N GLN A 105 4.82 -13.83 -14.10
CA GLN A 105 6.01 -14.54 -13.63
C GLN A 105 5.93 -14.78 -12.11
N ILE A 106 5.47 -13.78 -11.35
CA ILE A 106 5.30 -13.89 -9.90
C ILE A 106 4.20 -14.91 -9.56
N VAL A 107 3.07 -14.89 -10.28
CA VAL A 107 1.96 -15.84 -10.11
C VAL A 107 2.44 -17.26 -10.39
N ARG A 108 3.13 -17.50 -11.51
CA ARG A 108 3.69 -18.80 -11.90
C ARG A 108 4.66 -19.35 -10.84
N ARG A 109 5.60 -18.50 -10.38
CA ARG A 109 6.51 -18.86 -9.31
C ARG A 109 5.77 -19.22 -8.02
N SER A 110 4.79 -18.40 -7.64
CA SER A 110 4.01 -18.60 -6.41
C SER A 110 3.13 -19.86 -6.49
N ALA A 111 2.56 -20.18 -7.66
CA ALA A 111 1.81 -21.40 -7.89
C ALA A 111 2.69 -22.64 -7.69
N GLY A 112 3.94 -22.62 -8.19
CA GLY A 112 4.91 -23.66 -7.94
C GLY A 112 5.23 -23.86 -6.45
N ILE A 113 5.38 -22.77 -5.68
CA ILE A 113 5.59 -22.83 -4.23
C ILE A 113 4.38 -23.38 -3.49
N LEU A 114 3.17 -23.07 -3.98
CA LEU A 114 1.90 -23.54 -3.40
C LEU A 114 1.54 -24.96 -3.89
N ALA A 115 2.35 -25.56 -4.77
CA ALA A 115 2.10 -26.85 -5.40
C ALA A 115 0.71 -26.93 -6.06
N VAL A 116 0.31 -25.86 -6.78
CA VAL A 116 -0.92 -25.81 -7.57
C VAL A 116 -0.58 -25.71 -9.06
N GLU A 117 -1.29 -26.50 -9.85
CA GLU A 117 -1.17 -26.45 -11.30
C GLU A 117 -1.96 -25.29 -11.87
N ILE A 118 -1.33 -24.52 -12.75
CA ILE A 118 -1.92 -23.32 -13.38
C ILE A 118 -1.43 -23.21 -14.82
N ASP A 119 -2.33 -22.96 -15.75
CA ASP A 119 -1.99 -22.72 -17.15
C ASP A 119 -1.64 -21.25 -17.43
N GLU A 120 -1.27 -20.95 -18.68
CA GLU A 120 -0.93 -19.57 -19.10
C GLU A 120 -2.14 -18.63 -18.99
N GLY A 121 -3.33 -19.11 -19.34
CA GLY A 121 -4.56 -18.35 -19.28
C GLY A 121 -4.93 -17.98 -17.84
N GLY A 122 -4.83 -18.92 -16.90
CA GLY A 122 -5.04 -18.68 -15.48
C GLY A 122 -4.03 -17.70 -14.89
N CYS A 123 -2.74 -17.82 -15.27
CA CYS A 123 -1.71 -16.85 -14.87
C CYS A 123 -2.03 -15.45 -15.36
N SER A 124 -2.38 -15.30 -16.63
CA SER A 124 -2.69 -14.01 -17.26
C SER A 124 -3.93 -13.38 -16.65
N GLU A 125 -4.98 -14.16 -16.40
CA GLU A 125 -6.22 -13.66 -15.80
C GLU A 125 -6.02 -13.13 -14.37
N ILE A 126 -5.28 -13.87 -13.54
CA ILE A 126 -4.92 -13.43 -12.19
C ILE A 126 -4.03 -12.18 -12.25
N ALA A 127 -3.04 -12.16 -13.15
CA ALA A 127 -2.12 -11.04 -13.28
C ALA A 127 -2.84 -9.76 -13.68
N ARG A 128 -3.72 -9.83 -14.68
CA ARG A 128 -4.50 -8.70 -15.20
C ARG A 128 -5.33 -8.04 -14.10
N ARG A 129 -5.98 -8.82 -13.23
CA ARG A 129 -6.83 -8.32 -12.14
C ARG A 129 -6.08 -8.04 -10.83
N SER A 130 -4.73 -8.15 -10.82
CA SER A 130 -3.90 -7.97 -9.61
C SER A 130 -3.43 -6.54 -9.35
N ARG A 131 -3.87 -5.57 -10.12
CA ARG A 131 -3.53 -4.15 -9.95
C ARG A 131 -2.01 -3.86 -9.97
N GLY A 132 -1.22 -4.67 -10.68
CA GLY A 132 0.24 -4.54 -10.70
C GLY A 132 0.92 -4.74 -9.34
N THR A 133 0.26 -5.43 -8.41
CA THR A 133 0.74 -5.59 -7.04
C THR A 133 0.94 -7.06 -6.68
N PRO A 134 2.18 -7.53 -6.38
CA PRO A 134 2.47 -8.93 -6.03
C PRO A 134 1.68 -9.44 -4.83
N ARG A 135 1.42 -8.58 -3.83
CA ARG A 135 0.61 -8.93 -2.65
C ARG A 135 -0.82 -9.28 -3.06
N VAL A 136 -1.43 -8.48 -3.94
CA VAL A 136 -2.80 -8.73 -4.45
C VAL A 136 -2.81 -9.99 -5.31
N ALA A 137 -1.85 -10.16 -6.22
CA ALA A 137 -1.71 -11.34 -7.05
C ALA A 137 -1.64 -12.64 -6.22
N ASN A 138 -0.80 -12.66 -5.19
CA ASN A 138 -0.66 -13.81 -4.30
C ASN A 138 -1.93 -14.05 -3.47
N ARG A 139 -2.65 -13.01 -3.07
CA ARG A 139 -3.94 -13.14 -2.37
C ARG A 139 -4.99 -13.76 -3.29
N ILE A 140 -5.10 -13.26 -4.52
CA ILE A 140 -6.01 -13.78 -5.54
C ILE A 140 -5.66 -15.23 -5.86
N LEU A 141 -4.39 -15.54 -6.15
CA LEU A 141 -3.94 -16.90 -6.46
C LEU A 141 -4.35 -17.92 -5.38
N ARG A 142 -4.17 -17.60 -4.10
CA ARG A 142 -4.58 -18.50 -3.01
C ARG A 142 -6.10 -18.75 -3.02
N ARG A 143 -6.90 -17.70 -3.20
CA ARG A 143 -8.37 -17.82 -3.25
C ARG A 143 -8.83 -18.64 -4.47
N VAL A 144 -8.24 -18.38 -5.64
CA VAL A 144 -8.53 -19.11 -6.87
C VAL A 144 -8.11 -20.59 -6.74
N ARG A 145 -6.96 -20.88 -6.12
CA ARG A 145 -6.55 -22.24 -5.78
C ARG A 145 -7.60 -22.96 -4.93
N ASP A 146 -8.02 -22.33 -3.84
CA ASP A 146 -9.00 -22.91 -2.93
C ASP A 146 -10.34 -23.18 -3.66
N PHE A 147 -10.76 -22.26 -4.54
CA PHE A 147 -11.92 -22.43 -5.40
C PHE A 147 -11.75 -23.61 -6.37
N ALA A 148 -10.62 -23.68 -7.08
CA ALA A 148 -10.31 -24.75 -8.02
C ALA A 148 -10.30 -26.13 -7.34
N GLN A 149 -9.70 -26.25 -6.15
CA GLN A 149 -9.65 -27.48 -5.39
C GLN A 149 -11.01 -27.93 -4.84
N VAL A 150 -11.91 -27.00 -4.52
CA VAL A 150 -13.23 -27.34 -3.93
C VAL A 150 -14.29 -27.56 -5.00
N ARG A 151 -14.24 -26.84 -6.10
CA ARG A 151 -15.31 -26.82 -7.13
C ARG A 151 -14.93 -27.57 -8.40
N HIS A 152 -13.64 -27.79 -8.65
CA HIS A 152 -13.08 -28.36 -9.87
C HIS A 152 -12.01 -29.43 -9.54
N ASP A 153 -11.15 -29.73 -10.49
CA ASP A 153 -10.08 -30.75 -10.42
C ASP A 153 -8.77 -30.25 -9.76
N GLY A 154 -8.73 -28.97 -9.33
CA GLY A 154 -7.57 -28.36 -8.70
C GLY A 154 -6.60 -27.68 -9.66
N VAL A 155 -6.83 -27.73 -11.00
CA VAL A 155 -6.06 -27.00 -12.01
C VAL A 155 -6.67 -25.63 -12.21
N ILE A 156 -5.85 -24.60 -12.29
CA ILE A 156 -6.30 -23.22 -12.54
C ILE A 156 -6.16 -22.92 -14.03
N SER A 157 -7.26 -23.02 -14.78
CA SER A 157 -7.36 -22.54 -16.15
C SER A 157 -7.86 -21.07 -16.17
N HIS A 158 -7.87 -20.47 -17.39
CA HIS A 158 -8.49 -19.15 -17.59
C HIS A 158 -9.95 -19.12 -17.12
N GLU A 159 -10.74 -20.14 -17.50
CA GLU A 159 -12.17 -20.23 -17.16
C GLU A 159 -12.37 -20.31 -15.64
N ILE A 160 -11.60 -21.18 -14.98
CA ILE A 160 -11.68 -21.36 -13.52
C ILE A 160 -11.23 -20.10 -12.78
N ALA A 161 -10.17 -19.45 -13.26
CA ALA A 161 -9.73 -18.18 -12.69
C ALA A 161 -10.80 -17.08 -12.85
N SER A 162 -11.42 -16.99 -14.03
CA SER A 162 -12.48 -16.00 -14.29
C SER A 162 -13.72 -16.25 -13.44
N GLU A 163 -14.21 -17.50 -13.37
CA GLU A 163 -15.35 -17.89 -12.54
C GLU A 163 -15.09 -17.58 -11.04
N ALA A 164 -13.91 -17.91 -10.55
CA ALA A 164 -13.54 -17.62 -9.18
C ALA A 164 -13.52 -16.10 -8.91
N LEU A 165 -12.96 -15.30 -9.81
CA LEU A 165 -12.86 -13.86 -9.67
C LEU A 165 -14.22 -13.17 -9.72
N GLU A 166 -15.13 -13.66 -10.55
CA GLU A 166 -16.54 -13.21 -10.56
C GLU A 166 -17.22 -13.50 -9.21
N LEU A 167 -17.05 -14.72 -8.68
CA LEU A 167 -17.58 -15.08 -7.35
C LEU A 167 -17.00 -14.20 -6.24
N PHE A 168 -15.74 -13.77 -6.37
CA PHE A 168 -15.08 -12.87 -5.43
C PHE A 168 -15.37 -11.39 -5.69
N GLU A 169 -16.25 -11.09 -6.63
CA GLU A 169 -16.64 -9.74 -7.03
C GLU A 169 -15.45 -8.86 -7.48
N VAL A 170 -14.43 -9.49 -8.07
CA VAL A 170 -13.28 -8.79 -8.70
C VAL A 170 -13.57 -8.66 -10.19
N ASP A 171 -13.76 -7.44 -10.67
CA ASP A 171 -14.11 -7.18 -12.06
C ASP A 171 -12.88 -7.17 -13.01
N ASP A 172 -13.14 -6.89 -14.30
CA ASP A 172 -12.11 -6.92 -15.35
C ASP A 172 -10.97 -5.91 -15.15
N LEU A 173 -11.21 -4.83 -14.44
CA LEU A 173 -10.17 -3.88 -14.04
C LEU A 173 -9.52 -4.23 -12.70
N GLY A 174 -9.89 -5.35 -12.09
CA GLY A 174 -9.43 -5.72 -10.76
C GLY A 174 -10.07 -4.92 -9.63
N LEU A 175 -11.18 -4.21 -9.89
CA LEU A 175 -11.92 -3.50 -8.85
C LEU A 175 -12.71 -4.49 -8.00
N GLU A 176 -12.60 -4.35 -6.69
CA GLU A 176 -13.40 -5.08 -5.72
C GLU A 176 -14.72 -4.35 -5.45
N ARG A 177 -15.62 -4.98 -4.70
CA ARG A 177 -16.94 -4.42 -4.38
C ARG A 177 -16.86 -3.00 -3.82
N ILE A 178 -15.94 -2.73 -2.90
CA ILE A 178 -15.82 -1.41 -2.25
C ILE A 178 -15.33 -0.35 -3.24
N ASP A 179 -14.41 -0.69 -4.14
CA ASP A 179 -13.94 0.26 -5.17
C ASP A 179 -15.10 0.72 -6.04
N ARG A 180 -15.93 -0.23 -6.52
CA ARG A 180 -17.12 0.08 -7.32
C ARG A 180 -18.17 0.84 -6.53
N GLU A 181 -18.31 0.56 -5.22
CA GLU A 181 -19.21 1.30 -4.35
C GLU A 181 -18.75 2.75 -4.17
N ILE A 182 -17.45 2.99 -3.97
CA ILE A 182 -16.86 4.34 -3.92
C ILE A 182 -17.23 5.12 -5.19
N LEU A 183 -16.92 4.55 -6.35
CA LEU A 183 -17.21 5.21 -7.63
C LEU A 183 -18.70 5.46 -7.82
N ARG A 184 -19.55 4.48 -7.49
CA ARG A 184 -21.01 4.61 -7.61
C ARG A 184 -21.58 5.66 -6.67
N ARG A 185 -21.13 5.72 -5.41
CA ARG A 185 -21.56 6.75 -4.45
C ARG A 185 -21.19 8.15 -4.95
N VAL A 186 -19.97 8.33 -5.44
CA VAL A 186 -19.60 9.64 -6.01
C VAL A 186 -20.43 9.96 -7.24
N ALA A 187 -20.67 8.99 -8.13
CA ALA A 187 -21.42 9.19 -9.36
C ALA A 187 -22.91 9.52 -9.10
N GLU A 188 -23.57 8.72 -8.27
CA GLU A 188 -25.04 8.77 -8.09
C GLU A 188 -25.43 9.69 -6.93
N THR A 189 -24.83 9.49 -5.73
CA THR A 189 -25.24 10.21 -4.52
C THR A 189 -24.71 11.65 -4.52
N PHE A 190 -23.49 11.86 -5.01
CA PHE A 190 -22.86 13.18 -5.05
C PHE A 190 -22.80 13.79 -6.45
N ALA A 191 -23.67 13.34 -7.36
CA ALA A 191 -23.78 13.85 -8.73
C ALA A 191 -22.43 13.93 -9.46
N GLY A 192 -21.54 12.96 -9.18
CA GLY A 192 -20.19 12.87 -9.73
C GLY A 192 -19.12 13.68 -9.01
N GLY A 193 -19.45 14.32 -7.93
CA GLY A 193 -18.55 15.13 -7.11
C GLY A 193 -18.57 16.62 -7.50
N PRO A 194 -17.75 17.46 -6.85
CA PRO A 194 -16.72 17.09 -5.87
C PRO A 194 -17.28 16.74 -4.48
N VAL A 195 -16.76 15.71 -3.85
CA VAL A 195 -17.10 15.28 -2.49
C VAL A 195 -15.86 15.20 -1.60
N GLY A 196 -15.97 15.69 -0.37
CA GLY A 196 -14.89 15.65 0.62
C GLY A 196 -14.60 14.22 1.11
N LEU A 197 -13.33 13.96 1.51
CA LEU A 197 -12.90 12.63 1.97
C LEU A 197 -13.75 12.11 3.12
N SER A 198 -13.93 12.91 4.18
CA SER A 198 -14.69 12.51 5.37
C SER A 198 -16.16 12.23 5.05
N THR A 199 -16.78 13.01 4.16
CA THR A 199 -18.17 12.80 3.73
C THR A 199 -18.29 11.48 2.95
N LEU A 200 -17.34 11.19 2.07
CA LEU A 200 -17.32 9.96 1.29
C LEU A 200 -17.06 8.75 2.20
N ALA A 201 -16.13 8.87 3.15
CA ALA A 201 -15.82 7.83 4.13
C ALA A 201 -17.06 7.40 4.93
N VAL A 202 -17.80 8.38 5.45
CA VAL A 202 -19.08 8.12 6.15
C VAL A 202 -20.09 7.45 5.22
N ALA A 203 -20.21 7.88 3.96
CA ALA A 203 -21.16 7.34 3.01
C ALA A 203 -20.86 5.88 2.60
N ILE A 204 -19.58 5.45 2.69
CA ILE A 204 -19.12 4.08 2.40
C ILE A 204 -19.09 3.23 3.69
N GLY A 205 -19.01 3.84 4.87
CA GLY A 205 -18.81 3.15 6.14
C GLY A 205 -17.36 2.75 6.40
N GLU A 206 -16.40 3.51 5.85
CA GLU A 206 -14.97 3.29 6.00
C GLU A 206 -14.29 4.46 6.71
N GLU A 207 -13.10 4.23 7.25
CA GLU A 207 -12.28 5.29 7.80
C GLU A 207 -11.66 6.15 6.68
N PRO A 208 -11.54 7.48 6.86
CA PRO A 208 -10.95 8.37 5.85
C PRO A 208 -9.55 7.94 5.40
N ASP A 209 -8.68 7.55 6.32
CA ASP A 209 -7.33 7.07 6.01
C ASP A 209 -7.34 5.79 5.18
N THR A 210 -8.29 4.88 5.45
CA THR A 210 -8.46 3.66 4.65
C THR A 210 -8.85 3.98 3.22
N LEU A 211 -9.81 4.92 3.02
CA LEU A 211 -10.16 5.38 1.69
C LEU A 211 -8.95 5.97 0.95
N GLU A 212 -8.20 6.85 1.62
CA GLU A 212 -7.09 7.57 1.02
C GLU A 212 -5.87 6.68 0.72
N ASP A 213 -5.59 5.69 1.57
CA ASP A 213 -4.38 4.88 1.48
C ASP A 213 -4.56 3.56 0.75
N VAL A 214 -5.78 2.99 0.79
CA VAL A 214 -6.04 1.64 0.27
C VAL A 214 -6.77 1.67 -1.07
N TYR A 215 -7.84 2.47 -1.16
CA TYR A 215 -8.74 2.43 -2.33
C TYR A 215 -8.42 3.50 -3.38
N GLU A 216 -8.26 4.75 -2.96
CA GLU A 216 -8.05 5.87 -3.89
C GLU A 216 -6.83 5.72 -4.81
N PRO A 217 -5.65 5.23 -4.34
CA PRO A 217 -4.46 5.19 -5.18
C PRO A 217 -4.67 4.44 -6.48
N TYR A 218 -5.35 3.30 -6.43
CA TYR A 218 -5.63 2.51 -7.63
C TYR A 218 -6.69 3.17 -8.53
N LEU A 219 -7.74 3.73 -7.94
CA LEU A 219 -8.78 4.43 -8.69
C LEU A 219 -8.25 5.68 -9.41
N LEU A 220 -7.31 6.39 -8.78
CA LEU A 220 -6.61 7.53 -9.37
C LEU A 220 -5.69 7.08 -10.52
N GLN A 221 -4.92 6.01 -10.31
CA GLN A 221 -4.03 5.44 -11.33
C GLN A 221 -4.79 4.98 -12.57
N MET A 222 -5.94 4.35 -12.38
CA MET A 222 -6.82 3.91 -13.47
C MET A 222 -7.59 5.06 -14.13
N GLY A 223 -7.43 6.29 -13.63
CA GLY A 223 -8.13 7.44 -14.14
C GLY A 223 -9.65 7.39 -13.94
N LEU A 224 -10.13 6.59 -12.98
CA LEU A 224 -11.56 6.47 -12.65
C LEU A 224 -12.01 7.56 -11.64
N LEU A 225 -11.08 8.01 -10.81
CA LEU A 225 -11.28 9.05 -9.81
C LEU A 225 -10.27 10.18 -10.04
N GLN A 226 -10.60 11.40 -9.65
CA GLN A 226 -9.70 12.56 -9.64
C GLN A 226 -9.78 13.27 -8.30
N ARG A 227 -8.62 13.77 -7.82
CA ARG A 227 -8.54 14.68 -6.68
C ARG A 227 -8.53 16.12 -7.17
N THR A 228 -9.44 16.93 -6.65
CA THR A 228 -9.47 18.37 -6.87
C THR A 228 -9.34 19.10 -5.53
N PRO A 229 -9.04 20.41 -5.51
CA PRO A 229 -9.04 21.19 -4.27
C PRO A 229 -10.38 21.16 -3.51
N ARG A 230 -11.49 20.89 -4.21
CA ARG A 230 -12.84 20.80 -3.62
C ARG A 230 -13.21 19.41 -3.16
N GLY A 231 -12.46 18.37 -3.54
CA GLY A 231 -12.74 16.97 -3.20
C GLY A 231 -12.56 16.01 -4.36
N ARG A 232 -13.16 14.84 -4.23
CA ARG A 232 -13.09 13.71 -5.18
C ARG A 232 -14.16 13.82 -6.24
N VAL A 233 -13.78 13.55 -7.48
CA VAL A 233 -14.66 13.60 -8.66
C VAL A 233 -14.48 12.32 -9.47
N VAL A 234 -15.55 11.69 -9.91
CA VAL A 234 -15.48 10.56 -10.84
C VAL A 234 -15.37 11.05 -12.28
N THR A 235 -14.59 10.30 -13.07
CA THR A 235 -14.35 10.59 -14.48
C THR A 235 -15.40 9.96 -15.39
N ASN A 236 -15.43 10.37 -16.65
CA ASN A 236 -16.27 9.74 -17.66
C ASN A 236 -15.94 8.25 -17.85
N ALA A 237 -14.67 7.85 -17.63
CA ALA A 237 -14.26 6.46 -17.66
C ALA A 237 -14.94 5.63 -16.56
N ALA A 238 -15.07 6.19 -15.36
CA ALA A 238 -15.78 5.53 -14.26
C ALA A 238 -17.28 5.34 -14.57
N TYR A 239 -17.95 6.34 -15.13
CA TYR A 239 -19.35 6.19 -15.56
C TYR A 239 -19.53 5.07 -16.58
N LYS A 240 -18.66 5.02 -17.60
CA LYS A 240 -18.68 3.95 -18.62
C LYS A 240 -18.45 2.58 -18.00
N HIS A 241 -17.47 2.46 -17.10
CA HIS A 241 -17.16 1.21 -16.42
C HIS A 241 -18.30 0.70 -15.55
N LEU A 242 -19.00 1.61 -14.87
CA LEU A 242 -20.17 1.29 -14.04
C LEU A 242 -21.45 1.05 -14.84
N GLY A 243 -21.44 1.23 -16.17
CA GLY A 243 -22.62 1.18 -17.02
C GLY A 243 -23.62 2.33 -16.78
N LEU A 244 -23.14 3.44 -16.23
CA LEU A 244 -23.95 4.62 -15.93
C LEU A 244 -23.89 5.63 -17.07
N THR A 245 -24.98 6.40 -17.24
CA THR A 245 -25.02 7.50 -18.21
C THR A 245 -24.09 8.63 -17.75
N VAL A 246 -23.19 9.04 -18.63
CA VAL A 246 -22.32 10.20 -18.37
C VAL A 246 -23.19 11.44 -18.32
N PRO A 247 -23.22 12.19 -17.20
CA PRO A 247 -24.02 13.42 -17.13
C PRO A 247 -23.44 14.48 -18.07
N ASP A 248 -24.31 15.24 -18.71
CA ASP A 248 -23.91 16.41 -19.51
C ASP A 248 -23.44 17.52 -18.56
N ARG A 249 -22.13 17.61 -18.37
CA ARG A 249 -21.50 18.57 -17.44
C ARG A 249 -20.92 19.73 -18.22
N ASP A 250 -21.23 20.96 -17.79
CA ASP A 250 -20.55 22.15 -18.29
C ASP A 250 -19.05 22.08 -17.87
N PRO A 251 -18.11 22.04 -18.84
CA PRO A 251 -16.66 21.97 -18.55
C PRO A 251 -16.13 23.16 -17.71
N ARG A 252 -16.94 24.23 -17.52
CA ARG A 252 -16.56 25.44 -16.79
C ARG A 252 -16.80 25.37 -15.28
N LEU A 253 -17.31 24.25 -14.76
CA LEU A 253 -17.61 24.11 -13.32
C LEU A 253 -16.48 23.47 -12.50
N PHE A 254 -15.31 23.17 -13.08
CA PHE A 254 -14.16 22.53 -12.43
C PHE A 254 -12.87 23.31 -12.63
#